data_87d008c7fec1dc37295f760e973bf4df
#
_entry.id   87d008c7fec1dc37295f760e973bf4df
#
_cell.length_a   1.000
_cell.length_b   1.000
_cell.length_c   1.000
_cell.angle_alpha   90.00
_cell.angle_beta   90.00
_cell.angle_gamma   90.00
#
_symmetry.space_group_name_H-M   'P 1'
#
loop_
_entity.id
_entity.type
_entity.pdbx_description
1 polymer ?
#
loop_
_entity_poly.entity_id
_entity_poly.type
_entity_poly.pdbx_seq_one_letter_code
_entity_poly.pdbx_strand_id
1 'polypeptide(L)'
;CHGEAGDGAGYLVRDANPATGDPGGKYPAAPANFMLDDLINSSNGRYYFSLIYGKNVMGGYADKLSFEERWQVIHYIRSLQAASKTLIYNEKMNTLNAEFGVPLKMKNQLASVSVK
;
A
#
# COMPACT_ATOMS: atom_id res chain seq x y z
N CYS A 1 8.43 -2.97 9.27
CA CYS A 1 8.85 -3.96 8.26
C CYS A 1 8.67 -3.44 6.84
N HIS A 2 7.48 -2.97 6.48
CA HIS A 2 7.18 -2.53 5.10
C HIS A 2 7.84 -1.21 4.70
N GLY A 3 8.34 -0.45 5.65
CA GLY A 3 8.97 0.85 5.42
C GLY A 3 7.98 2.01 5.36
N GLU A 4 8.50 3.20 5.55
CA GLU A 4 7.70 4.42 5.52
C GLU A 4 7.07 4.67 4.15
N ALA A 5 7.80 4.34 3.08
CA ALA A 5 7.30 4.44 1.71
C ALA A 5 6.50 3.20 1.27
N GLY A 6 6.40 2.16 2.07
CA GLY A 6 5.71 0.92 1.71
C GLY A 6 6.46 0.04 0.73
N ASP A 7 7.76 0.24 0.56
CA ASP A 7 8.60 -0.47 -0.42
C ASP A 7 9.22 -1.78 0.09
N GLY A 8 8.90 -2.17 1.32
CA GLY A 8 9.44 -3.38 1.92
C GLY A 8 10.81 -3.21 2.59
N ALA A 9 11.33 -1.99 2.67
CA ALA A 9 12.67 -1.69 3.20
C ALA A 9 12.62 -1.07 4.60
N GLY A 10 11.75 -1.58 5.46
CA GLY A 10 11.60 -1.08 6.81
C GLY A 10 12.78 -1.39 7.72
N TYR A 11 12.86 -0.66 8.82
CA TYR A 11 13.95 -0.75 9.79
C TYR A 11 14.20 -2.17 10.31
N LEU A 12 13.15 -2.95 10.52
CA LEU A 12 13.26 -4.28 11.14
C LEU A 12 13.77 -5.37 10.18
N VAL A 13 13.83 -5.10 8.88
CA VAL A 13 14.19 -6.11 7.86
C VAL A 13 15.33 -5.67 6.95
N ARG A 14 15.81 -4.43 7.09
CA ARG A 14 16.92 -3.93 6.26
C ARG A 14 18.23 -4.63 6.59
N ASP A 15 19.13 -4.69 5.62
CA ASP A 15 20.45 -5.27 5.77
C ASP A 15 21.35 -4.42 6.69
N ALA A 16 22.31 -5.07 7.33
CA ALA A 16 23.36 -4.38 8.08
C ALA A 16 24.21 -3.54 7.13
N ASN A 17 24.64 -2.37 7.59
CA ASN A 17 25.56 -1.51 6.85
C ASN A 17 26.81 -1.22 7.69
N PRO A 18 27.90 -1.95 7.47
CA PRO A 18 29.14 -1.76 8.24
C PRO A 18 29.73 -0.35 8.11
N ALA A 19 29.49 0.32 6.97
CA ALA A 19 30.03 1.66 6.73
C ALA A 19 29.43 2.72 7.66
N THR A 20 28.19 2.54 8.10
CA THR A 20 27.48 3.45 9.02
C THR A 20 27.36 2.90 10.44
N GLY A 21 27.80 1.66 10.68
CA GLY A 21 27.64 0.98 11.96
C GLY A 21 26.22 0.48 12.22
N ASP A 22 25.35 0.46 11.21
CA ASP A 22 23.97 0.00 11.33
C ASP A 22 23.94 -1.54 11.42
N PRO A 23 23.44 -2.11 12.53
CA PRO A 23 23.37 -3.57 12.69
C PRO A 23 22.32 -4.26 11.83
N GLY A 24 21.47 -3.49 11.12
CA GLY A 24 20.37 -4.04 10.34
C GLY A 24 19.17 -4.46 11.16
N GLY A 25 18.20 -5.07 10.50
CA GLY A 25 16.98 -5.56 11.11
C GLY A 25 17.11 -6.97 11.66
N LYS A 26 16.17 -7.36 12.50
CA LYS A 26 16.16 -8.67 13.18
C LYS A 26 15.35 -9.74 12.44
N TYR A 27 14.47 -9.34 11.53
CA TYR A 27 13.58 -10.28 10.82
C TYR A 27 14.24 -10.76 9.53
N PRO A 28 14.29 -12.08 9.30
CA PRO A 28 14.99 -12.65 8.15
C PRO A 28 14.15 -12.63 6.85
N ALA A 29 12.86 -12.35 6.95
CA ALA A 29 11.96 -12.40 5.80
C ALA A 29 11.70 -11.00 5.25
N ALA A 30 11.82 -10.84 3.93
CA ALA A 30 11.47 -9.60 3.26
C ALA A 30 9.94 -9.42 3.25
N PRO A 31 9.41 -8.28 3.75
CA PRO A 31 7.99 -8.00 3.68
C PRO A 31 7.58 -7.64 2.25
N ALA A 32 6.25 -7.60 2.01
CA ALA A 32 5.73 -7.19 0.72
C ALA A 32 6.13 -5.74 0.39
N ASN A 33 6.57 -5.54 -0.85
CA ASN A 33 6.73 -4.23 -1.43
C ASN A 33 5.40 -3.85 -2.10
N PHE A 34 4.67 -2.91 -1.49
CA PHE A 34 3.35 -2.50 -1.97
C PHE A 34 3.38 -1.75 -3.31
N MET A 35 4.56 -1.32 -3.75
CA MET A 35 4.72 -0.61 -5.02
C MET A 35 4.76 -1.55 -6.23
N LEU A 36 4.88 -2.86 -6.03
CA LEU A 36 4.85 -3.86 -7.10
C LEU A 36 3.44 -3.99 -7.67
N ASP A 37 3.35 -4.20 -8.98
CA ASP A 37 2.07 -4.30 -9.69
C ASP A 37 1.16 -5.41 -9.16
N ASP A 38 1.70 -6.56 -8.75
CA ASP A 38 0.93 -7.63 -8.13
C ASP A 38 0.16 -7.14 -6.89
N LEU A 39 0.79 -6.33 -6.05
CA LEU A 39 0.17 -5.78 -4.85
C LEU A 39 -0.79 -4.63 -5.17
N ILE A 40 -0.43 -3.78 -6.12
CA ILE A 40 -1.31 -2.68 -6.57
C ILE A 40 -2.61 -3.23 -7.15
N ASN A 41 -2.53 -4.31 -7.92
CA ASN A 41 -3.68 -4.95 -8.57
C ASN A 41 -4.42 -5.92 -7.65
N SER A 42 -3.92 -6.19 -6.45
CA SER A 42 -4.59 -7.04 -5.48
C SER A 42 -5.85 -6.38 -4.94
N SER A 43 -6.85 -7.20 -4.57
CA SER A 43 -8.08 -6.72 -3.95
C SER A 43 -7.82 -6.19 -2.53
N ASN A 44 -8.66 -5.28 -2.08
CA ASN A 44 -8.65 -4.83 -0.67
C ASN A 44 -8.94 -5.99 0.29
N GLY A 45 -9.73 -6.97 -0.14
CA GLY A 45 -9.99 -8.17 0.65
C GLY A 45 -8.74 -8.98 0.94
N ARG A 46 -7.79 -9.06 0.02
CA ARG A 46 -6.50 -9.70 0.24
C ARG A 46 -5.70 -9.02 1.36
N TYR A 47 -5.65 -7.69 1.37
CA TYR A 47 -5.02 -6.93 2.45
C TYR A 47 -5.74 -7.13 3.78
N TYR A 48 -7.06 -7.07 3.76
CA TYR A 48 -7.88 -7.23 4.95
C TYR A 48 -7.69 -8.62 5.57
N PHE A 49 -7.66 -9.66 4.76
CA PHE A 49 -7.40 -11.03 5.20
C PHE A 49 -6.03 -11.15 5.87
N SER A 50 -4.99 -10.59 5.26
CA SER A 50 -3.63 -10.61 5.81
C SER A 50 -3.52 -9.82 7.10
N LEU A 51 -4.26 -8.73 7.25
CA LEU A 51 -4.30 -7.97 8.51
C LEU A 51 -4.93 -8.78 9.64
N ILE A 52 -6.01 -9.51 9.36
CA ILE A 52 -6.73 -10.28 10.40
C ILE A 52 -5.95 -11.53 10.80
N TYR A 53 -5.55 -12.32 9.83
CA TYR A 53 -4.98 -13.65 10.07
C TYR A 53 -3.46 -13.70 10.06
N GLY A 54 -2.82 -12.64 9.57
CA GLY A 54 -1.39 -12.66 9.32
C GLY A 54 -1.03 -13.43 8.05
N LYS A 55 0.24 -13.41 7.70
CA LYS A 55 0.77 -14.16 6.56
C LYS A 55 2.25 -14.45 6.78
N ASN A 56 2.64 -15.72 6.79
CA ASN A 56 4.02 -16.14 7.04
C ASN A 56 4.54 -15.56 8.37
N VAL A 57 5.60 -14.77 8.35
CA VAL A 57 6.20 -14.15 9.53
C VAL A 57 5.34 -13.00 10.10
N MET A 58 4.50 -12.39 9.27
CA MET A 58 3.61 -11.31 9.70
C MET A 58 2.49 -11.87 10.58
N GLY A 59 2.41 -11.42 11.83
CA GLY A 59 1.32 -11.79 12.74
C GLY A 59 0.00 -11.08 12.38
N GLY A 60 -1.12 -11.65 12.82
CA GLY A 60 -2.43 -11.04 12.66
C GLY A 60 -2.65 -9.85 13.60
N TYR A 61 -3.47 -8.92 13.18
CA TYR A 61 -3.79 -7.68 13.92
C TYR A 61 -5.28 -7.57 14.27
N ALA A 62 -6.01 -8.68 14.23
CA ALA A 62 -7.45 -8.67 14.52
C ALA A 62 -7.80 -8.10 15.89
N ASP A 63 -6.96 -8.37 16.89
CA ASP A 63 -7.11 -7.90 18.27
C ASP A 63 -6.44 -6.55 18.55
N LYS A 64 -5.68 -6.01 17.59
CA LYS A 64 -4.91 -4.77 17.75
C LYS A 64 -5.49 -3.59 16.98
N LEU A 65 -6.31 -3.86 15.98
CA LEU A 65 -6.93 -2.85 15.14
C LEU A 65 -8.44 -3.02 15.15
N SER A 66 -9.17 -1.93 15.32
CA SER A 66 -10.62 -1.90 15.14
C SER A 66 -10.97 -2.11 13.66
N PHE A 67 -12.25 -2.37 13.37
CA PHE A 67 -12.74 -2.47 11.99
C PHE A 67 -12.38 -1.22 11.17
N GLU A 68 -12.63 -0.04 11.73
CA GLU A 68 -12.32 1.23 11.06
C GLU A 68 -10.82 1.42 10.82
N GLU A 69 -10.00 1.10 11.82
CA GLU A 69 -8.55 1.20 11.72
C GLU A 69 -7.96 0.27 10.65
N ARG A 70 -8.52 -0.93 10.49
CA ARG A 70 -8.12 -1.85 9.43
C ARG A 70 -8.29 -1.24 8.05
N TRP A 71 -9.43 -0.61 7.81
CA TRP A 71 -9.70 0.07 6.55
C TRP A 71 -8.85 1.33 6.37
N GLN A 72 -8.57 2.05 7.44
CA GLN A 72 -7.65 3.18 7.40
C GLN A 72 -6.24 2.76 6.96
N VAL A 73 -5.73 1.64 7.47
CA VAL A 73 -4.44 1.08 7.05
C VAL A 73 -4.45 0.74 5.56
N ILE A 74 -5.49 0.07 5.08
CA ILE A 74 -5.61 -0.30 3.66
C ILE A 74 -5.66 0.96 2.78
N HIS A 75 -6.44 1.96 3.14
CA HIS A 75 -6.50 3.21 2.41
C HIS A 75 -5.17 3.97 2.42
N TYR A 76 -4.46 3.93 3.53
CA TYR A 76 -3.11 4.51 3.61
C TYR A 76 -2.14 3.82 2.64
N ILE A 77 -2.14 2.48 2.59
CA ILE A 77 -1.35 1.73 1.62
C ILE A 77 -1.70 2.14 0.19
N ARG A 78 -2.98 2.24 -0.13
CA ARG A 78 -3.44 2.68 -1.46
C ARG A 78 -2.98 4.10 -1.78
N SER A 79 -2.97 5.00 -0.79
CA SER A 79 -2.48 6.37 -0.99
C SER A 79 -0.98 6.41 -1.31
N LEU A 80 -0.18 5.55 -0.68
CA LEU A 80 1.25 5.42 -1.01
C LEU A 80 1.45 4.89 -2.44
N GLN A 81 0.66 3.90 -2.84
CA GLN A 81 0.70 3.36 -4.19
C GLN A 81 0.33 4.42 -5.24
N ALA A 82 -0.71 5.19 -4.97
CA ALA A 82 -1.14 6.28 -5.85
C ALA A 82 -0.04 7.34 -5.98
N ALA A 83 0.55 7.76 -4.87
CA ALA A 83 1.62 8.74 -4.86
C ALA A 83 2.84 8.27 -5.68
N SER A 84 3.19 6.99 -5.59
CA SER A 84 4.31 6.42 -6.36
C SER A 84 4.10 6.45 -7.87
N LYS A 85 2.84 6.46 -8.31
CA LYS A 85 2.46 6.51 -9.74
C LYS A 85 1.94 7.88 -10.16
N THR A 86 2.06 8.90 -9.32
CA THR A 86 1.51 10.25 -9.54
C THR A 86 -0.01 10.23 -9.79
N LEU A 87 -0.71 9.31 -9.15
CA LEU A 87 -2.17 9.19 -9.20
C LEU A 87 -2.81 9.82 -7.96
N ILE A 88 -4.12 10.00 -8.00
CA ILE A 88 -4.88 10.61 -6.92
C ILE A 88 -5.60 9.54 -6.12
N TYR A 89 -5.54 9.65 -4.80
CA TYR A 89 -6.32 8.82 -3.89
C TYR A 89 -6.79 9.67 -2.71
N ASN A 90 -8.05 10.08 -2.72
CA ASN A 90 -8.66 10.88 -1.65
C ASN A 90 -10.14 10.54 -1.53
N GLU A 91 -10.86 11.22 -0.64
CA GLU A 91 -12.28 10.98 -0.37
C GLU A 91 -13.18 11.19 -1.59
N LYS A 92 -12.76 11.98 -2.55
CA LYS A 92 -13.58 12.36 -3.71
C LYS A 92 -13.22 11.61 -4.98
N MET A 93 -11.97 11.14 -5.08
CA MET A 93 -11.47 10.56 -6.32
C MET A 93 -10.36 9.55 -6.06
N ASN A 94 -10.41 8.44 -6.79
CA ASN A 94 -9.40 7.39 -6.75
C ASN A 94 -9.02 7.01 -8.18
N THR A 95 -7.91 7.55 -8.67
CA THR A 95 -7.44 7.23 -10.02
C THR A 95 -6.62 5.94 -10.11
N LEU A 96 -6.31 5.28 -8.98
CA LEU A 96 -5.86 3.89 -8.97
C LEU A 96 -6.93 2.94 -9.53
N ASN A 97 -8.21 3.30 -9.35
CA ASN A 97 -9.34 2.57 -9.91
C ASN A 97 -10.14 3.54 -10.78
N ALA A 98 -9.64 3.80 -11.98
CA ALA A 98 -10.24 4.78 -12.90
C ALA A 98 -11.66 4.41 -13.32
N GLU A 99 -12.03 3.13 -13.27
CA GLU A 99 -13.36 2.68 -13.66
C GLU A 99 -14.44 3.11 -12.66
N PHE A 100 -14.20 2.93 -11.37
CA PHE A 100 -15.18 3.19 -10.33
C PHE A 100 -14.80 4.35 -9.39
N GLY A 101 -13.54 4.71 -9.36
CA GLY A 101 -13.01 5.70 -8.42
C GLY A 101 -13.03 7.13 -8.92
N VAL A 102 -13.44 7.38 -10.17
CA VAL A 102 -13.48 8.73 -10.77
C VAL A 102 -14.93 9.10 -11.06
N PRO A 103 -15.42 10.26 -10.59
CA PRO A 103 -16.77 10.72 -10.90
C PRO A 103 -17.01 10.84 -12.41
N LEU A 104 -18.21 10.49 -12.87
CA LEU A 104 -18.54 10.45 -14.30
C LEU A 104 -18.25 11.78 -15.00
N LYS A 105 -18.56 12.89 -14.35
CA LYS A 105 -18.28 14.23 -14.89
C LYS A 105 -16.79 14.43 -15.17
N MET A 106 -15.93 13.96 -14.27
CA MET A 106 -14.48 14.05 -14.44
C MET A 106 -13.94 13.06 -15.46
N LYS A 107 -14.55 11.87 -15.57
CA LYS A 107 -14.20 10.91 -16.63
C LYS A 107 -14.43 11.51 -18.01
N ASN A 108 -15.55 12.19 -18.22
CA ASN A 108 -15.87 12.84 -19.48
C ASN A 108 -14.87 13.95 -19.82
N GLN A 109 -14.44 14.72 -18.83
CA GLN A 109 -13.41 15.75 -19.03
C GLN A 109 -12.06 15.15 -19.39
N LEU A 110 -11.63 14.09 -18.70
CA LEU A 110 -10.38 13.39 -18.99
C LEU A 110 -10.40 12.73 -20.37
N ALA A 111 -11.52 12.13 -20.75
CA ALA A 111 -11.68 11.53 -22.08
C ALA A 111 -11.57 12.56 -23.18
N SER A 112 -12.15 13.76 -23.01
CA SER A 112 -12.06 14.82 -24.01
C SER A 112 -10.64 15.41 -24.12
N VAL A 113 -9.85 15.40 -23.04
CA VAL A 113 -8.43 15.79 -23.06
C VAL A 113 -7.55 14.73 -23.74
N SER A 114 -7.82 13.45 -23.51
CA SER A 114 -7.02 12.36 -24.07
C SER A 114 -7.22 12.13 -25.57
N VAL A 115 -8.28 12.66 -26.16
CA VAL A 115 -8.55 12.56 -27.59
C VAL A 115 -7.75 13.58 -28.42
N LYS A 116 -7.15 14.53 -27.75
CA LYS A 116 -6.27 15.51 -28.41
C LYS A 116 -4.84 14.99 -28.52
#